data_a4df54f00321504aec44321c9b08caf1
#
_entry.id   a4df54f00321504aec44321c9b08caf1
#
_cell.length_a   1.000
_cell.length_b   1.000
_cell.length_c   1.000
_cell.angle_alpha   90.00
_cell.angle_beta   90.00
_cell.angle_gamma   90.00
#
_symmetry.space_group_name_H-M   'P 1'
#
loop_
_entity.id
_entity.type
_entity.pdbx_description
1 polymer ?
#
loop_
_entity_poly.entity_id
_entity_poly.type
_entity_poly.pdbx_seq_one_letter_code
_entity_poly.pdbx_strand_id
1 'polypeptide(L)'
;VATADNDLTLAQWGAIKQAWGGCAYCGADASSMQKDCVQAISRGGRYTLGNVVPVCPSCNASKCNAEVTTWLRRKRLDERRFLERFVEINRELADRFGDV
;
A
#
# COMPACT_ATOMS: atom_id res chain seq x y z
N VAL A 1 20.67 4.69 -11.55
CA VAL A 1 19.52 5.48 -11.53
C VAL A 1 18.40 4.88 -10.71
N ALA A 2 17.71 5.72 -10.05
CA ALA A 2 16.71 5.29 -9.09
C ALA A 2 15.40 4.83 -9.70
N THR A 3 15.28 4.84 -11.02
CA THR A 3 14.00 4.50 -11.65
C THR A 3 13.52 3.10 -11.33
N ALA A 4 14.44 2.14 -11.20
CA ALA A 4 14.06 0.78 -10.86
C ALA A 4 13.46 0.68 -9.47
N ASP A 5 13.84 1.60 -8.56
CA ASP A 5 13.36 1.60 -7.18
C ASP A 5 12.03 2.34 -7.04
N ASN A 6 11.61 3.06 -8.09
CA ASN A 6 10.39 3.87 -8.03
C ASN A 6 9.63 3.76 -9.35
N ASP A 7 9.53 2.55 -9.87
CA ASP A 7 9.02 2.32 -11.20
C ASP A 7 7.58 1.84 -11.25
N LEU A 8 6.79 2.17 -10.25
CA LEU A 8 5.37 1.77 -10.25
C LEU A 8 4.68 2.36 -11.46
N THR A 9 4.11 1.49 -12.30
CA THR A 9 3.43 1.91 -13.51
C THR A 9 1.97 2.20 -13.22
N LEU A 10 1.31 2.89 -14.16
CA LEU A 10 -0.12 3.15 -14.03
C LEU A 10 -0.92 1.85 -14.05
N ALA A 11 -0.50 0.87 -14.86
CA ALA A 11 -1.16 -0.43 -14.89
C ALA A 11 -1.05 -1.15 -13.55
N GLN A 12 0.14 -1.09 -12.94
CA GLN A 12 0.35 -1.69 -11.62
C GLN A 12 -0.48 -0.99 -10.56
N TRP A 13 -0.52 0.34 -10.59
CA TRP A 13 -1.31 1.10 -9.64
C TRP A 13 -2.80 0.77 -9.77
N GLY A 14 -3.30 0.67 -11.00
CA GLY A 14 -4.68 0.27 -11.22
C GLY A 14 -4.99 -1.10 -10.67
N ALA A 15 -4.08 -2.06 -10.87
CA ALA A 15 -4.26 -3.42 -10.36
C ALA A 15 -4.23 -3.45 -8.83
N ILE A 16 -3.36 -2.66 -8.22
CA ILE A 16 -3.29 -2.56 -6.76
C ILE A 16 -4.62 -2.04 -6.21
N LYS A 17 -5.13 -0.95 -6.78
CA LYS A 17 -6.40 -0.38 -6.33
C LYS A 17 -7.54 -1.38 -6.46
N GLN A 18 -7.58 -2.10 -7.57
CA GLN A 18 -8.63 -3.08 -7.81
C GLN A 18 -8.55 -4.24 -6.83
N ALA A 19 -7.34 -4.72 -6.56
CA ALA A 19 -7.16 -5.85 -5.66
C ALA A 19 -7.60 -5.51 -4.23
N TRP A 20 -7.30 -4.30 -3.77
CA TRP A 20 -7.69 -3.90 -2.42
C TRP A 20 -9.16 -3.53 -2.32
N GLY A 21 -9.74 -2.94 -3.36
CA GLY A 21 -11.14 -2.59 -3.39
C GLY A 21 -11.55 -1.44 -2.49
N GLY A 22 -10.58 -0.72 -1.93
CA GLY A 22 -10.83 0.39 -1.03
C GLY A 22 -9.56 0.72 -0.27
N CYS A 23 -9.69 1.49 0.80
CA CYS A 23 -8.53 1.84 1.61
C CYS A 23 -7.94 0.59 2.24
N ALA A 24 -6.63 0.39 2.06
CA ALA A 24 -5.95 -0.79 2.57
C ALA A 24 -6.01 -0.86 4.10
N TYR A 25 -6.06 0.28 4.76
CA TYR A 25 -6.00 0.32 6.21
C TYR A 25 -7.38 0.28 6.88
N CYS A 26 -8.30 1.14 6.48
CA CYS A 26 -9.60 1.21 7.14
C CYS A 26 -10.72 0.56 6.35
N GLY A 27 -10.49 0.21 5.09
CA GLY A 27 -11.49 -0.42 4.26
C GLY A 27 -12.53 0.52 3.67
N ALA A 28 -12.39 1.82 3.88
CA ALA A 28 -13.36 2.77 3.38
C ALA A 28 -13.35 2.80 1.86
N ASP A 29 -14.53 2.96 1.27
CA ASP A 29 -14.67 3.16 -0.16
C ASP A 29 -14.51 4.66 -0.43
N ALA A 30 -13.48 5.01 -1.16
CA ALA A 30 -13.22 6.42 -1.46
C ALA A 30 -13.10 6.61 -2.96
N SER A 31 -13.67 7.71 -3.45
CA SER A 31 -13.61 8.03 -4.86
C SER A 31 -12.20 8.39 -5.31
N SER A 32 -11.36 8.79 -4.38
CA SER A 32 -9.99 9.20 -4.67
C SER A 32 -9.03 8.54 -3.70
N MET A 33 -8.29 7.55 -4.19
CA MET A 33 -7.31 6.86 -3.38
C MET A 33 -5.94 7.46 -3.62
N GLN A 34 -5.15 7.52 -2.56
CA GLN A 34 -3.78 8.00 -2.63
C GLN A 34 -2.81 6.84 -2.48
N LYS A 35 -1.62 7.01 -3.01
CA LYS A 35 -0.57 6.01 -2.87
C LYS A 35 0.11 6.19 -1.52
N ASP A 36 0.24 5.11 -0.77
CA ASP A 36 1.00 5.13 0.46
C ASP A 36 2.03 4.02 0.41
N CYS A 37 3.26 4.33 0.83
CA CYS A 37 4.29 3.31 0.96
C CYS A 37 4.17 2.68 2.33
N VAL A 38 3.98 1.36 2.36
CA VAL A 38 3.87 0.63 3.62
C VAL A 38 5.13 0.86 4.45
N GLN A 39 6.30 0.68 3.82
CA GLN A 39 7.55 1.14 4.40
C GLN A 39 7.84 2.53 3.85
N ALA A 40 7.88 3.52 4.71
CA ALA A 40 8.01 4.92 4.29
C ALA A 40 9.32 5.15 3.54
N ILE A 41 9.29 6.10 2.61
CA ILE A 41 10.49 6.50 1.86
C ILE A 41 11.62 6.87 2.81
N SER A 42 11.30 7.58 3.88
CA SER A 42 12.30 8.00 4.87
C SER A 42 12.95 6.82 5.59
N ARG A 43 12.36 5.64 5.51
CA ARG A 43 12.88 4.41 6.14
C ARG A 43 13.39 3.41 5.10
N GLY A 44 13.65 3.86 3.88
CA GLY A 44 14.19 3.01 2.83
C GLY A 44 13.16 2.42 1.89
N GLY A 45 11.89 2.72 2.07
CA GLY A 45 10.85 2.25 1.15
C GLY A 45 10.89 2.96 -0.18
N ARG A 46 10.28 2.34 -1.18
CA ARG A 46 10.25 2.89 -2.54
C ARG A 46 8.85 2.69 -3.13
N TYR A 47 8.54 3.47 -4.16
CA TYR A 47 7.29 3.32 -4.89
C TYR A 47 7.40 2.14 -5.84
N THR A 48 7.20 0.95 -5.30
CA THR A 48 7.28 -0.29 -6.07
C THR A 48 6.03 -1.11 -5.85
N LEU A 49 5.83 -2.09 -6.72
CA LEU A 49 4.64 -2.94 -6.70
C LEU A 49 4.41 -3.57 -5.33
N GLY A 50 5.45 -3.97 -4.64
CA GLY A 50 5.34 -4.67 -3.36
C GLY A 50 5.25 -3.76 -2.14
N ASN A 51 5.27 -2.44 -2.32
CA ASN A 51 5.31 -1.52 -1.19
C ASN A 51 4.22 -0.45 -1.21
N VAL A 52 3.45 -0.35 -2.28
CA VAL A 52 2.44 0.70 -2.43
C VAL A 52 1.05 0.11 -2.21
N VAL A 53 0.24 0.80 -1.43
CA VAL A 53 -1.15 0.42 -1.21
C VAL A 53 -2.05 1.65 -1.38
N PRO A 54 -3.34 1.43 -1.72
CA PRO A 54 -4.27 2.55 -1.83
C PRO A 54 -4.79 2.93 -0.45
N VAL A 55 -4.81 4.22 -0.15
CA VAL A 55 -5.34 4.68 1.13
C VAL A 55 -6.22 5.89 0.91
N CYS A 56 -7.21 6.03 1.77
CA CYS A 56 -8.06 7.21 1.74
C CYS A 56 -7.27 8.42 2.27
N PRO A 57 -7.69 9.64 1.89
CA PRO A 57 -6.95 10.82 2.34
C PRO A 57 -6.83 10.94 3.85
N SER A 58 -7.85 10.51 4.58
CA SER A 58 -7.85 10.57 6.04
C SER A 58 -6.75 9.68 6.64
N CYS A 59 -6.67 8.43 6.19
CA CYS A 59 -5.65 7.51 6.68
C CYS A 59 -4.26 7.99 6.28
N ASN A 60 -4.14 8.50 5.05
CA ASN A 60 -2.84 8.96 4.57
C ASN A 60 -2.32 10.12 5.42
N ALA A 61 -3.19 11.09 5.72
CA ALA A 61 -2.82 12.23 6.54
C ALA A 61 -2.47 11.80 7.97
N SER A 62 -3.23 10.86 8.52
CA SER A 62 -3.01 10.39 9.88
C SER A 62 -1.73 9.59 10.03
N LYS A 63 -1.47 8.69 9.08
CA LYS A 63 -0.31 7.81 9.16
C LYS A 63 1.00 8.54 8.89
N CYS A 64 1.01 9.39 7.88
CA CYS A 64 2.22 10.11 7.49
C CYS A 64 3.41 9.16 7.35
N ASN A 65 4.48 9.37 8.11
CA ASN A 65 5.67 8.54 8.07
C ASN A 65 5.75 7.55 9.23
N ALA A 66 4.63 7.33 9.92
CA ALA A 66 4.62 6.39 11.04
C ALA A 66 4.87 4.97 10.55
N GLU A 67 5.45 4.16 11.42
CA GLU A 67 5.61 2.74 11.15
C GLU A 67 4.21 2.11 11.13
N VAL A 68 3.96 1.27 10.10
CA VAL A 68 2.58 0.86 9.78
C VAL A 68 1.91 0.09 10.90
N THR A 69 2.59 -0.90 11.49
CA THR A 69 1.93 -1.72 12.50
C THR A 69 1.68 -0.95 13.79
N THR A 70 2.61 -0.09 14.17
CA THR A 70 2.45 0.77 15.33
C THR A 70 1.26 1.70 15.14
N TRP A 71 1.16 2.31 13.94
CA TRP A 71 0.06 3.20 13.64
C TRP A 71 -1.28 2.47 13.62
N LEU A 72 -1.33 1.28 13.00
CA LEU A 72 -2.57 0.49 12.96
C LEU A 72 -3.08 0.17 14.36
N ARG A 73 -2.19 -0.21 15.25
CA ARG A 73 -2.55 -0.52 16.63
C ARG A 73 -3.07 0.71 17.36
N ARG A 74 -2.41 1.83 17.17
CA ARG A 74 -2.81 3.08 17.81
C ARG A 74 -4.20 3.51 17.35
N LYS A 75 -4.51 3.30 16.08
CA LYS A 75 -5.81 3.64 15.52
C LYS A 75 -6.86 2.55 15.74
N ARG A 76 -6.47 1.44 16.34
CA ARG A 76 -7.35 0.29 16.59
C ARG A 76 -7.93 -0.27 15.30
N LEU A 77 -7.13 -0.25 14.24
CA LEU A 77 -7.49 -0.88 12.97
C LEU A 77 -7.05 -2.34 12.99
N ASP A 78 -7.59 -3.12 12.06
CA ASP A 78 -7.35 -4.56 12.02
C ASP A 78 -6.00 -4.85 11.38
N GLU A 79 -4.97 -4.90 12.22
CA GLU A 79 -3.60 -5.14 11.78
C GLU A 79 -3.44 -6.49 11.10
N ARG A 80 -4.05 -7.52 11.68
CA ARG A 80 -3.93 -8.88 11.14
C ARG A 80 -4.53 -8.97 9.75
N ARG A 81 -5.71 -8.42 9.57
CA ARG A 81 -6.37 -8.42 8.28
C ARG A 81 -5.52 -7.69 7.24
N PHE A 82 -4.95 -6.55 7.61
CA PHE A 82 -4.09 -5.80 6.70
C PHE A 82 -2.89 -6.63 6.27
N LEU A 83 -2.20 -7.24 7.23
CA LEU A 83 -0.99 -7.98 6.92
C LEU A 83 -1.29 -9.21 6.07
N GLU A 84 -2.36 -9.92 6.37
CA GLU A 84 -2.74 -11.10 5.59
C GLU A 84 -3.09 -10.72 4.16
N ARG A 85 -3.86 -9.67 3.98
CA ARG A 85 -4.22 -9.22 2.65
C ARG A 85 -3.02 -8.66 1.89
N PHE A 86 -2.16 -7.97 2.60
CA PHE A 86 -0.95 -7.40 1.98
C PHE A 86 -0.08 -8.49 1.36
N VAL A 87 0.17 -9.56 2.11
CA VAL A 87 0.97 -10.68 1.61
C VAL A 87 0.26 -11.37 0.43
N GLU A 88 -1.03 -11.62 0.57
CA GLU A 88 -1.82 -12.31 -0.44
C GLU A 88 -1.86 -11.53 -1.76
N ILE A 89 -2.15 -10.23 -1.67
CA ILE A 89 -2.24 -9.38 -2.85
C ILE A 89 -0.87 -9.23 -3.51
N ASN A 90 0.18 -9.04 -2.72
CA ASN A 90 1.51 -8.90 -3.29
C ASN A 90 1.94 -10.17 -4.04
N ARG A 91 1.59 -11.34 -3.50
CA ARG A 91 1.90 -12.60 -4.18
C ARG A 91 1.16 -12.69 -5.51
N GLU A 92 -0.10 -12.35 -5.51
CA GLU A 92 -0.93 -12.39 -6.72
C GLU A 92 -0.40 -11.42 -7.78
N LEU A 93 -0.07 -10.21 -7.38
CA LEU A 93 0.40 -9.19 -8.32
C LEU A 93 1.81 -9.50 -8.83
N ALA A 94 2.66 -10.10 -8.02
CA ALA A 94 3.99 -10.51 -8.46
C ALA A 94 3.87 -11.56 -9.56
N ASP A 95 2.94 -12.51 -9.41
CA ASP A 95 2.69 -13.50 -10.44
C ASP A 95 2.17 -12.85 -11.73
N ARG A 96 1.29 -11.86 -11.58
CA ARG A 96 0.64 -11.22 -12.72
C ARG A 96 1.59 -10.33 -13.51
N PHE A 97 2.45 -9.59 -12.83
CA PHE A 97 3.35 -8.63 -13.47
C PHE A 97 4.77 -9.16 -13.64
N GLY A 98 4.96 -10.40 -13.29
CA GLY A 98 6.30 -10.98 -13.32
C GLY A 98 7.04 -10.62 -12.04
N ASP A 99 8.05 -11.41 -11.78
CA ASP A 99 8.87 -11.22 -10.60
C ASP A 99 9.95 -10.20 -10.91
N VAL A 100 9.92 -9.12 -10.25
CA VAL A 100 10.92 -8.06 -10.45
C VAL A 100 11.63 -7.73 -9.16
#